data_aff21929c311074c351770ca531a5dad
#
_entry.id   aff21929c311074c351770ca531a5dad
#
_cell.length_a   1.000
_cell.length_b   1.000
_cell.length_c   1.000
_cell.angle_alpha   90.00
_cell.angle_beta   90.00
_cell.angle_gamma   90.00
#
_symmetry.space_group_name_H-M   'P 1'
#
loop_
_entity.id
_entity.type
_entity.pdbx_description
1 polymer ?
#
loop_
_entity_poly.entity_id
_entity_poly.type
_entity_poly.pdbx_seq_one_letter_code
_entity_poly.pdbx_strand_id
1 'polypeptide(L)'
;MEPEGDYLYRLYRATNIHTIHGRMASGHIQGRLLKMLVEMIRPQNILEVGTFSGYSAICLAEGLQEGSKLYTFEINDEMEDFTRPWIEGSSVADKIDFRIGDANVEAPKLGVMFDMAFVDGDKRTYIETYEMVMSVLNPGGYILADNTLWDGHVIDPAYDLSLIHISEPTRLGMIS
;
A
#
# COMPACT_ATOMS: atom_id res chain seq x y z
N MET A 1 10.19 19.15 2.24
CA MET A 1 9.93 17.71 2.20
C MET A 1 11.26 16.97 2.25
N GLU A 2 11.39 15.92 3.02
CA GLU A 2 12.61 15.12 3.15
C GLU A 2 13.02 14.54 1.78
N PRO A 3 14.31 14.50 1.43
CA PRO A 3 14.78 13.80 0.23
C PRO A 3 14.50 12.31 0.30
N GLU A 4 14.25 11.66 -0.84
CA GLU A 4 14.01 10.20 -0.86
C GLU A 4 15.26 9.36 -0.57
N GLY A 5 16.45 9.92 -0.75
CA GLY A 5 17.72 9.22 -0.63
C GLY A 5 18.07 8.36 -1.86
N ASP A 6 19.35 7.99 -1.95
CA ASP A 6 19.90 7.29 -3.12
C ASP A 6 19.26 5.91 -3.35
N TYR A 7 18.89 5.21 -2.27
CA TYR A 7 18.35 3.86 -2.39
C TYR A 7 16.98 3.86 -3.09
N LEU A 8 16.05 4.67 -2.62
CA LEU A 8 14.72 4.80 -3.21
C LEU A 8 14.77 5.40 -4.61
N TYR A 9 15.66 6.37 -4.85
CA TYR A 9 15.88 6.90 -6.20
C TYR A 9 16.33 5.80 -7.18
N ARG A 10 17.27 4.93 -6.79
CA ARG A 10 17.71 3.80 -7.61
C ARG A 10 16.60 2.77 -7.83
N LEU A 11 15.83 2.46 -6.79
CA LEU A 11 14.67 1.57 -6.90
C LEU A 11 13.65 2.15 -7.89
N TYR A 12 13.25 3.42 -7.74
CA TYR A 12 12.32 4.08 -8.65
C TYR A 12 12.81 4.05 -10.10
N ARG A 13 14.10 4.37 -10.32
CA ARG A 13 14.72 4.29 -11.63
C ARG A 13 14.72 2.86 -12.19
N ALA A 14 15.09 1.87 -11.39
CA ALA A 14 15.09 0.45 -11.79
C ALA A 14 13.68 -0.02 -12.17
N THR A 15 12.67 0.36 -11.37
CA THR A 15 11.26 0.07 -11.66
C THR A 15 10.85 0.59 -13.04
N ASN A 16 11.20 1.85 -13.35
CA ASN A 16 10.85 2.42 -14.67
C ASN A 16 11.61 1.79 -15.85
N ILE A 17 12.79 1.21 -15.63
CA ILE A 17 13.59 0.59 -16.68
C ILE A 17 13.21 -0.88 -16.90
N HIS A 18 12.89 -1.60 -15.84
CA HIS A 18 12.77 -3.07 -15.87
C HIS A 18 11.35 -3.59 -15.74
N THR A 19 10.36 -2.74 -15.45
CA THR A 19 8.95 -3.17 -15.38
C THR A 19 8.11 -2.51 -16.48
N ILE A 20 7.06 -3.22 -16.92
CA ILE A 20 6.16 -2.73 -17.99
C ILE A 20 5.39 -1.49 -17.56
N HIS A 21 5.03 -1.42 -16.28
CA HIS A 21 4.19 -0.36 -15.72
C HIS A 21 4.93 0.47 -14.67
N GLY A 22 6.20 0.85 -14.93
CA GLY A 22 7.05 1.58 -13.98
C GLY A 22 6.40 2.83 -13.37
N ARG A 23 5.46 3.47 -14.09
CA ARG A 23 4.70 4.63 -13.61
C ARG A 23 3.74 4.33 -12.44
N MET A 24 3.46 3.04 -12.16
CA MET A 24 2.62 2.63 -11.03
C MET A 24 3.35 2.77 -9.68
N ALA A 25 4.68 2.91 -9.68
CA ALA A 25 5.41 3.16 -8.44
C ALA A 25 5.02 4.51 -7.83
N SER A 26 4.77 4.54 -6.53
CA SER A 26 4.30 5.70 -5.77
C SER A 26 5.18 6.96 -5.95
N GLY A 27 6.48 6.79 -6.07
CA GLY A 27 7.44 7.89 -6.25
C GLY A 27 7.67 8.74 -4.99
N HIS A 28 8.55 9.75 -5.14
CA HIS A 28 9.10 10.52 -4.01
C HIS A 28 8.03 11.20 -3.15
N ILE A 29 7.10 11.93 -3.76
CA ILE A 29 6.13 12.75 -3.00
C ILE A 29 5.21 11.86 -2.16
N GLN A 30 4.61 10.85 -2.79
CA GLN A 30 3.72 9.92 -2.10
C GLN A 30 4.48 9.09 -1.06
N GLY A 31 5.68 8.61 -1.39
CA GLY A 31 6.50 7.85 -0.45
C GLY A 31 6.84 8.63 0.81
N ARG A 32 7.22 9.91 0.69
CA ARG A 32 7.49 10.76 1.86
C ARG A 32 6.23 11.11 2.64
N LEU A 33 5.08 11.23 1.98
CA LEU A 33 3.78 11.40 2.64
C LEU A 33 3.42 10.14 3.45
N LEU A 34 3.58 8.95 2.88
CA LEU A 34 3.32 7.70 3.57
C LEU A 34 4.20 7.55 4.82
N LYS A 35 5.52 7.79 4.69
CA LYS A 35 6.43 7.83 5.84
C LYS A 35 5.95 8.78 6.93
N MET A 36 5.63 10.03 6.57
CA MET A 36 5.16 11.05 7.52
C MET A 36 3.89 10.59 8.25
N LEU A 37 2.92 10.00 7.54
CA LEU A 37 1.69 9.49 8.15
C LEU A 37 1.98 8.35 9.14
N VAL A 38 2.88 7.43 8.80
CA VAL A 38 3.30 6.36 9.71
C VAL A 38 3.98 6.94 10.96
N GLU A 39 4.86 7.94 10.82
CA GLU A 39 5.50 8.61 11.95
C GLU A 39 4.49 9.32 12.87
N MET A 40 3.41 9.88 12.29
CA MET A 40 2.34 10.55 13.05
C MET A 40 1.40 9.55 13.75
N ILE A 41 0.99 8.48 13.06
CA ILE A 41 0.05 7.48 13.54
C ILE A 41 0.73 6.51 14.52
N ARG A 42 2.00 6.15 14.27
CA ARG A 42 2.81 5.19 15.03
C ARG A 42 2.14 3.81 15.16
N PRO A 43 1.73 3.20 14.05
CA PRO A 43 1.10 1.89 14.06
C PRO A 43 2.08 0.82 14.50
N GLN A 44 1.60 -0.23 15.19
CA GLN A 44 2.37 -1.43 15.48
C GLN A 44 2.41 -2.35 14.26
N ASN A 45 1.26 -2.52 13.60
CA ASN A 45 1.16 -3.36 12.42
C ASN A 45 0.50 -2.57 11.28
N ILE A 46 1.15 -2.59 10.11
CA ILE A 46 0.61 -2.04 8.87
C ILE A 46 0.31 -3.19 7.92
N LEU A 47 -0.85 -3.12 7.26
CA LEU A 47 -1.18 -3.94 6.10
C LEU A 47 -1.03 -3.10 4.83
N GLU A 48 -0.28 -3.60 3.85
CA GLU A 48 -0.22 -3.04 2.50
C GLU A 48 -0.77 -4.05 1.51
N VAL A 49 -1.73 -3.61 0.68
CA VAL A 49 -2.31 -4.38 -0.42
C VAL A 49 -1.83 -3.78 -1.74
N GLY A 50 -0.96 -4.52 -2.43
CA GLY A 50 -0.27 -4.06 -3.64
C GLY A 50 1.14 -3.57 -3.34
N THR A 51 2.11 -4.49 -3.33
CA THR A 51 3.54 -4.18 -3.10
C THR A 51 4.20 -3.59 -4.34
N PHE A 52 3.85 -4.13 -5.52
CA PHE A 52 4.50 -3.84 -6.79
C PHE A 52 6.04 -3.91 -6.69
N SER A 53 6.74 -2.79 -6.82
CA SER A 53 8.21 -2.75 -6.76
C SER A 53 8.79 -2.64 -5.34
N GLY A 54 7.93 -2.50 -4.32
CA GLY A 54 8.35 -2.33 -2.92
C GLY A 54 8.68 -0.89 -2.53
N TYR A 55 8.45 0.09 -3.40
CA TYR A 55 8.78 1.49 -3.12
C TYR A 55 7.96 2.03 -1.94
N SER A 56 6.64 1.90 -1.98
CA SER A 56 5.74 2.28 -0.88
C SER A 56 6.02 1.48 0.39
N ALA A 57 6.26 0.17 0.26
CA ALA A 57 6.61 -0.71 1.38
C ALA A 57 7.82 -0.20 2.16
N ILE A 58 8.91 0.15 1.46
CA ILE A 58 10.12 0.69 2.10
C ILE A 58 9.81 2.04 2.75
N CYS A 59 9.05 2.93 2.08
CA CYS A 59 8.69 4.23 2.64
C CYS A 59 7.82 4.10 3.91
N LEU A 60 6.85 3.19 3.94
CA LEU A 60 6.03 2.89 5.12
C LEU A 60 6.92 2.35 6.25
N ALA A 61 7.80 1.40 5.94
CA ALA A 61 8.68 0.79 6.92
C ALA A 61 9.71 1.76 7.51
N GLU A 62 10.18 2.76 6.74
CA GLU A 62 11.05 3.83 7.25
C GLU A 62 10.38 4.66 8.36
N GLY A 63 9.05 4.80 8.34
CA GLY A 63 8.29 5.52 9.38
C GLY A 63 8.00 4.69 10.64
N LEU A 64 8.14 3.36 10.56
CA LEU A 64 7.80 2.44 11.65
C LEU A 64 8.77 2.57 12.83
N GLN A 65 8.21 2.47 14.03
CA GLN A 65 8.98 2.38 15.27
C GLN A 65 9.68 1.01 15.38
N GLU A 66 10.63 0.91 16.30
CA GLU A 66 11.27 -0.37 16.63
C GLU A 66 10.22 -1.37 17.16
N GLY A 67 10.28 -2.61 16.69
CA GLY A 67 9.34 -3.67 17.06
C GLY A 67 8.01 -3.64 16.30
N SER A 68 7.76 -2.62 15.47
CA SER A 68 6.59 -2.56 14.58
C SER A 68 6.85 -3.28 13.27
N LYS A 69 5.78 -3.70 12.57
CA LYS A 69 5.87 -4.54 11.36
C LYS A 69 4.96 -4.05 10.25
N LEU A 70 5.45 -4.12 9.02
CA LEU A 70 4.68 -4.01 7.78
C LEU A 70 4.50 -5.41 7.19
N TYR A 71 3.25 -5.76 6.88
CA TYR A 71 2.88 -6.94 6.10
C TYR A 71 2.39 -6.46 4.74
N THR A 72 3.10 -6.82 3.68
CA THR A 72 2.80 -6.36 2.33
C THR A 72 2.59 -7.53 1.39
N PHE A 73 1.56 -7.43 0.54
CA PHE A 73 1.13 -8.51 -0.34
C PHE A 73 1.17 -8.07 -1.80
N GLU A 74 1.76 -8.93 -2.64
CA GLU A 74 1.76 -8.81 -4.09
C GLU A 74 1.08 -10.02 -4.72
N ILE A 75 0.05 -9.78 -5.54
CA ILE A 75 -0.69 -10.86 -6.18
C ILE A 75 0.02 -11.38 -7.43
N ASN A 76 0.83 -10.55 -8.08
CA ASN A 76 1.60 -10.94 -9.26
C ASN A 76 2.95 -11.54 -8.84
N ASP A 77 3.06 -12.87 -8.94
CA ASP A 77 4.27 -13.60 -8.59
C ASP A 77 5.48 -13.29 -9.51
N GLU A 78 5.25 -12.80 -10.74
CA GLU A 78 6.33 -12.35 -11.62
C GLU A 78 7.12 -11.16 -11.03
N MET A 79 6.53 -10.41 -10.10
CA MET A 79 7.20 -9.30 -9.42
C MET A 79 8.17 -9.76 -8.33
N GLU A 80 8.10 -10.99 -7.87
CA GLU A 80 8.90 -11.48 -6.75
C GLU A 80 10.40 -11.31 -6.98
N ASP A 81 10.88 -11.76 -8.13
CA ASP A 81 12.32 -11.72 -8.48
C ASP A 81 12.87 -10.28 -8.58
N PHE A 82 12.02 -9.32 -8.93
CA PHE A 82 12.38 -7.92 -8.94
C PHE A 82 12.29 -7.29 -7.54
N THR A 83 11.20 -7.51 -6.83
CA THR A 83 10.85 -6.78 -5.61
C THR A 83 11.61 -7.27 -4.38
N ARG A 84 11.75 -8.60 -4.22
CA ARG A 84 12.37 -9.18 -3.03
C ARG A 84 13.80 -8.69 -2.79
N PRO A 85 14.71 -8.65 -3.80
CA PRO A 85 16.07 -8.14 -3.59
C PRO A 85 16.10 -6.67 -3.13
N TRP A 86 15.15 -5.84 -3.59
CA TRP A 86 15.07 -4.45 -3.16
C TRP A 86 14.60 -4.30 -1.72
N ILE A 87 13.63 -5.11 -1.30
CA ILE A 87 13.16 -5.11 0.09
C ILE A 87 14.28 -5.60 1.01
N GLU A 88 14.88 -6.75 0.70
CA GLU A 88 15.93 -7.38 1.51
C GLU A 88 17.21 -6.54 1.58
N GLY A 89 17.53 -5.78 0.53
CA GLY A 89 18.67 -4.86 0.49
C GLY A 89 18.43 -3.52 1.16
N SER A 90 17.22 -3.23 1.61
CA SER A 90 16.88 -1.97 2.27
C SER A 90 17.34 -1.95 3.74
N SER A 91 17.53 -0.75 4.29
CA SER A 91 17.86 -0.56 5.72
C SER A 91 16.72 -0.92 6.68
N VAL A 92 15.53 -1.22 6.15
CA VAL A 92 14.30 -1.53 6.92
C VAL A 92 13.75 -2.92 6.61
N ALA A 93 14.57 -3.79 6.00
CA ALA A 93 14.19 -5.14 5.62
C ALA A 93 13.62 -5.97 6.79
N ASP A 94 14.18 -5.80 7.98
CA ASP A 94 13.75 -6.48 9.20
C ASP A 94 12.33 -6.10 9.66
N LYS A 95 11.81 -4.96 9.21
CA LYS A 95 10.46 -4.49 9.51
C LYS A 95 9.41 -4.96 8.49
N ILE A 96 9.81 -5.54 7.35
CA ILE A 96 8.92 -5.86 6.24
C ILE A 96 8.73 -7.38 6.15
N ASP A 97 7.48 -7.83 6.16
CA ASP A 97 7.06 -9.19 5.82
C ASP A 97 6.43 -9.15 4.43
N PHE A 98 7.23 -9.45 3.41
CA PHE A 98 6.80 -9.45 2.00
C PHE A 98 6.30 -10.82 1.58
N ARG A 99 5.07 -10.89 1.08
CA ARG A 99 4.40 -12.12 0.67
C ARG A 99 3.83 -12.02 -0.73
N ILE A 100 3.98 -13.10 -1.48
CA ILE A 100 3.27 -13.31 -2.74
C ILE A 100 1.94 -13.98 -2.45
N GLY A 101 0.85 -13.41 -2.96
CA GLY A 101 -0.51 -13.94 -2.81
C GLY A 101 -1.58 -12.84 -2.72
N ASP A 102 -2.83 -13.30 -2.77
CA ASP A 102 -3.98 -12.41 -2.62
C ASP A 102 -4.14 -11.99 -1.15
N ALA A 103 -3.98 -10.70 -0.89
CA ALA A 103 -4.14 -10.11 0.44
C ALA A 103 -5.52 -10.42 1.05
N ASN A 104 -6.60 -10.45 0.23
CA ASN A 104 -7.95 -10.73 0.69
C ASN A 104 -8.08 -12.15 1.30
N VAL A 105 -7.22 -13.07 0.86
CA VAL A 105 -7.20 -14.46 1.33
C VAL A 105 -6.16 -14.66 2.43
N GLU A 106 -5.00 -14.05 2.30
CA GLU A 106 -3.84 -14.37 3.15
C GLU A 106 -3.74 -13.48 4.40
N ALA A 107 -4.15 -12.19 4.33
CA ALA A 107 -4.04 -11.31 5.49
C ALA A 107 -4.89 -11.77 6.70
N PRO A 108 -6.15 -12.25 6.54
CA PRO A 108 -6.93 -12.77 7.67
C PRO A 108 -6.31 -14.01 8.34
N LYS A 109 -5.55 -14.82 7.59
CA LYS A 109 -4.90 -16.02 8.11
C LYS A 109 -3.70 -15.73 9.02
N LEU A 110 -3.17 -14.50 8.98
CA LEU A 110 -2.06 -14.11 9.85
C LEU A 110 -2.44 -14.10 11.33
N GLY A 111 -3.71 -13.93 11.64
CA GLY A 111 -4.16 -13.75 13.02
C GLY A 111 -3.62 -12.46 13.68
N VAL A 112 -3.24 -11.48 12.85
CA VAL A 112 -2.72 -10.17 13.26
C VAL A 112 -3.82 -9.14 13.06
N MET A 113 -3.97 -8.23 14.02
CA MET A 113 -4.79 -7.03 13.86
C MET A 113 -3.89 -5.86 13.45
N PHE A 114 -4.40 -5.02 12.55
CA PHE A 114 -3.66 -3.91 11.99
C PHE A 114 -4.15 -2.57 12.54
N ASP A 115 -3.24 -1.60 12.69
CA ASP A 115 -3.56 -0.24 13.12
C ASP A 115 -3.66 0.71 11.93
N MET A 116 -3.11 0.30 10.80
CA MET A 116 -3.14 1.06 9.55
C MET A 116 -3.15 0.09 8.36
N ALA A 117 -3.92 0.43 7.33
CA ALA A 117 -3.89 -0.25 6.05
C ALA A 117 -3.61 0.75 4.92
N PHE A 118 -2.74 0.39 3.99
CA PHE A 118 -2.55 1.08 2.72
C PHE A 118 -3.04 0.18 1.57
N VAL A 119 -4.05 0.65 0.85
CA VAL A 119 -4.71 -0.11 -0.22
C VAL A 119 -4.39 0.53 -1.57
N ASP A 120 -3.54 -0.12 -2.33
CA ASP A 120 -3.14 0.27 -3.70
C ASP A 120 -3.12 -0.94 -4.64
N GLY A 121 -4.07 -1.84 -4.46
CA GLY A 121 -4.26 -3.03 -5.29
C GLY A 121 -5.17 -2.80 -6.49
N ASP A 122 -5.69 -3.92 -7.06
CA ASP A 122 -6.63 -3.89 -8.18
C ASP A 122 -7.96 -3.21 -7.79
N LYS A 123 -8.30 -2.16 -8.51
CA LYS A 123 -9.51 -1.36 -8.25
C LYS A 123 -10.81 -2.15 -8.41
N ARG A 124 -10.79 -3.24 -9.16
CA ARG A 124 -11.96 -4.12 -9.34
C ARG A 124 -12.34 -4.88 -8.07
N THR A 125 -11.41 -5.06 -7.16
CA THR A 125 -11.60 -5.78 -5.88
C THR A 125 -11.63 -4.85 -4.67
N TYR A 126 -11.78 -3.54 -4.86
CA TYR A 126 -11.71 -2.58 -3.76
C TYR A 126 -12.77 -2.78 -2.69
N ILE A 127 -13.98 -3.19 -3.05
CA ILE A 127 -15.05 -3.44 -2.05
C ILE A 127 -14.66 -4.64 -1.19
N GLU A 128 -14.26 -5.74 -1.81
CA GLU A 128 -13.84 -6.95 -1.12
C GLU A 128 -12.62 -6.68 -0.23
N THR A 129 -11.65 -5.90 -0.76
CA THR A 129 -10.46 -5.49 -0.02
C THR A 129 -10.83 -4.60 1.17
N TYR A 130 -11.75 -3.65 1.00
CA TYR A 130 -12.23 -2.82 2.11
C TYR A 130 -12.89 -3.67 3.21
N GLU A 131 -13.79 -4.58 2.86
CA GLU A 131 -14.45 -5.46 3.84
C GLU A 131 -13.43 -6.37 4.55
N MET A 132 -12.46 -6.90 3.82
CA MET A 132 -11.36 -7.67 4.40
C MET A 132 -10.57 -6.82 5.40
N VAL A 133 -10.12 -5.62 4.98
CA VAL A 133 -9.36 -4.71 5.86
C VAL A 133 -10.16 -4.38 7.11
N MET A 134 -11.46 -4.05 6.99
CA MET A 134 -12.33 -3.78 8.14
C MET A 134 -12.41 -4.95 9.11
N SER A 135 -12.30 -6.19 8.62
CA SER A 135 -12.35 -7.39 9.48
C SER A 135 -11.08 -7.62 10.29
N VAL A 136 -9.93 -7.04 9.86
CA VAL A 136 -8.62 -7.21 10.49
C VAL A 136 -8.04 -5.91 11.06
N LEU A 137 -8.79 -4.79 10.98
CA LEU A 137 -8.36 -3.49 11.48
C LEU A 137 -8.78 -3.29 12.94
N ASN A 138 -7.88 -2.78 13.75
CA ASN A 138 -8.19 -2.39 15.12
C ASN A 138 -9.21 -1.22 15.16
N PRO A 139 -10.11 -1.16 16.13
CA PRO A 139 -10.94 0.03 16.34
C PRO A 139 -10.08 1.29 16.49
N GLY A 140 -10.39 2.34 15.71
CA GLY A 140 -9.57 3.55 15.63
C GLY A 140 -8.38 3.47 14.69
N GLY A 141 -8.22 2.38 13.96
CA GLY A 141 -7.20 2.24 12.90
C GLY A 141 -7.50 3.10 11.68
N TYR A 142 -6.51 3.22 10.80
CA TYR A 142 -6.56 4.08 9.62
C TYR A 142 -6.51 3.27 8.33
N ILE A 143 -7.31 3.67 7.34
CA ILE A 143 -7.25 3.14 5.98
C ILE A 143 -6.84 4.27 5.05
N LEU A 144 -5.76 4.07 4.31
CA LEU A 144 -5.32 4.91 3.20
C LEU A 144 -5.61 4.17 1.91
N ALA A 145 -6.47 4.71 1.06
CA ALA A 145 -6.82 4.11 -0.23
C ALA A 145 -6.34 5.02 -1.36
N ASP A 146 -5.52 4.47 -2.26
CA ASP A 146 -4.99 5.23 -3.41
C ASP A 146 -5.96 5.19 -4.60
N ASN A 147 -5.87 6.20 -5.47
CA ASN A 147 -6.64 6.36 -6.72
C ASN A 147 -8.18 6.32 -6.57
N THR A 148 -8.71 6.69 -5.41
CA THR A 148 -10.15 6.70 -5.15
C THR A 148 -10.93 7.68 -6.03
N LEU A 149 -10.27 8.69 -6.62
CA LEU A 149 -10.86 9.65 -7.55
C LEU A 149 -10.85 9.16 -9.00
N TRP A 150 -10.16 8.06 -9.31
CA TRP A 150 -10.07 7.45 -10.64
C TRP A 150 -9.91 8.49 -11.76
N ASP A 151 -8.87 9.33 -11.68
CA ASP A 151 -8.59 10.44 -12.60
C ASP A 151 -9.76 11.42 -12.78
N GLY A 152 -10.66 11.53 -11.80
CA GLY A 152 -11.87 12.36 -11.84
C GLY A 152 -13.07 11.69 -12.49
N HIS A 153 -12.95 10.46 -12.97
CA HIS A 153 -14.07 9.75 -13.62
C HIS A 153 -15.22 9.43 -12.66
N VAL A 154 -14.98 9.45 -11.35
CA VAL A 154 -16.01 9.19 -10.33
C VAL A 154 -17.19 10.18 -10.40
N ILE A 155 -17.00 11.37 -10.99
CA ILE A 155 -18.04 12.38 -11.14
C ILE A 155 -18.57 12.48 -12.57
N ASP A 156 -18.05 11.70 -13.52
CA ASP A 156 -18.46 11.74 -14.93
C ASP A 156 -19.56 10.69 -15.18
N PRO A 157 -20.79 11.13 -15.47
CA PRO A 157 -21.93 10.22 -15.69
C PRO A 157 -21.80 9.34 -16.95
N ALA A 158 -20.79 9.59 -17.81
CA ALA A 158 -20.52 8.74 -18.97
C ALA A 158 -19.76 7.45 -18.62
N TYR A 159 -19.18 7.37 -17.39
CA TYR A 159 -18.50 6.18 -16.92
C TYR A 159 -19.44 5.26 -16.12
N ASP A 160 -19.16 3.97 -16.19
CA ASP A 160 -19.99 2.96 -15.52
C ASP A 160 -20.05 3.20 -14.01
N LEU A 161 -21.27 3.45 -13.53
CA LEU A 161 -21.56 3.73 -12.12
C LEU A 161 -21.18 2.57 -11.18
N SER A 162 -20.99 1.35 -11.67
CA SER A 162 -20.54 0.22 -10.84
C SER A 162 -19.18 0.48 -10.19
N LEU A 163 -18.30 1.23 -10.85
CA LEU A 163 -17.00 1.64 -10.33
C LEU A 163 -17.05 2.89 -9.45
N ILE A 164 -18.06 3.77 -9.66
CA ILE A 164 -18.28 4.96 -8.82
C ILE A 164 -18.66 4.56 -7.40
N HIS A 165 -19.43 3.51 -7.21
CA HIS A 165 -19.78 3.00 -5.88
C HIS A 165 -18.60 2.51 -5.08
N ILE A 166 -17.50 2.14 -5.74
CA ILE A 166 -16.23 1.77 -5.11
C ILE A 166 -15.47 3.01 -4.64
N SER A 167 -15.64 4.13 -5.34
CA SER A 167 -14.85 5.36 -5.18
C SER A 167 -15.59 6.49 -4.45
N GLU A 168 -16.81 6.27 -3.96
CA GLU A 168 -17.54 7.33 -3.24
C GLU A 168 -16.81 7.75 -1.97
N PRO A 169 -16.21 8.96 -1.92
CA PRO A 169 -15.45 9.41 -0.76
C PRO A 169 -16.30 9.56 0.50
N THR A 170 -17.62 9.62 0.35
CA THR A 170 -18.60 9.70 1.45
C THR A 170 -18.69 8.43 2.28
N ARG A 171 -18.30 7.27 1.76
CA ARG A 171 -18.29 6.03 2.56
C ARG A 171 -16.98 5.77 3.27
N LEU A 172 -15.88 6.25 2.73
CA LEU A 172 -14.55 6.08 3.34
C LEU A 172 -14.20 7.17 4.38
N GLY A 173 -14.88 8.32 4.34
CA GLY A 173 -14.65 9.44 5.26
C GLY A 173 -15.56 9.50 6.49
N MET A 174 -16.48 8.57 6.66
CA MET A 174 -17.51 8.64 7.71
C MET A 174 -17.42 7.53 8.76
N ILE A 175 -16.29 6.89 8.93
CA ILE A 175 -16.07 5.94 10.01
C ILE A 175 -15.05 6.55 10.97
N SER A 176 -15.53 7.46 11.77
CA SER A 176 -14.90 7.88 13.04
C SER A 176 -15.52 7.11 14.19
#